data_9edd129c9cb1c45091bbef2de83d217c
#
_entry.id   9edd129c9cb1c45091bbef2de83d217c
#
_cell.length_a   1.000
_cell.length_b   1.000
_cell.length_c   1.000
_cell.angle_alpha   90.00
_cell.angle_beta   90.00
_cell.angle_gamma   90.00
#
_symmetry.space_group_name_H-M   'P 1'
#
loop_
_entity.id
_entity.type
_entity.pdbx_description
1 polymer ?
#
loop_
_entity_poly.entity_id
_entity_poly.type
_entity_poly.pdbx_seq_one_letter_code
_entity_poly.pdbx_strand_id
1 'polypeptide(L)'
;GTYVVRQTKAATGVKLAPDFTVLVGETDGEDKPLIVHNEPVTAYLRVVKVDADDGEVIPWGGAKFEIYDPDGNKVTQKVTYPKAETISVFETNDEGYFITPLVLPYGEHYRLVEIEAPKGYKLMDAPLIFDVTPETIKVDTENNIEYVEVIAGDKAVQPTVDSMATGVNDSKELLPLKETTITDKVDCTDVIPGKTYTVKGHLRLYSTGEPLLDKNGERITASKTFKADKDFSGHVEMTFTLDASNLAGEKIVVFQELYRGENLVASHTDIEDADQTVSVVAPEIKTFAKNGAEGTKDSKIVYSDSKASIVDAVSYNGLIPGLEYTLLCNLMDVEAGEIFKDADDKEVTATVTFTPEAAEGAVDVTCELNASKAAGKKLVAFETLSYDGEEIASHKDIEDEDQTVEIKNRPRYSHEEPKDNPTTGDTGIGPWAVLFAAAVFVTSGFLMFSYRRRKKDTIQ
;
A
#
# COMPACT_ATOMS: atom_id res chain seq x y z
N GLY A 1 23.56 -84.72 -25.41
CA GLY A 1 23.01 -83.63 -26.16
C GLY A 1 23.12 -82.33 -25.39
N THR A 2 23.03 -81.18 -26.08
CA THR A 2 23.05 -79.85 -25.50
C THR A 2 21.60 -79.32 -25.42
N TYR A 3 21.17 -78.90 -24.24
CA TYR A 3 19.80 -78.44 -23.96
C TYR A 3 19.88 -77.02 -23.40
N VAL A 4 18.98 -76.14 -23.84
CA VAL A 4 18.75 -74.84 -23.19
C VAL A 4 17.63 -75.01 -22.20
N VAL A 5 17.88 -74.69 -20.95
CA VAL A 5 16.89 -74.70 -19.89
C VAL A 5 16.43 -73.23 -19.64
N ARG A 6 15.12 -73.05 -19.68
CA ARG A 6 14.49 -71.79 -19.40
C ARG A 6 13.52 -71.96 -18.21
N GLN A 7 13.70 -71.12 -17.22
CA GLN A 7 12.75 -71.00 -16.16
C GLN A 7 11.52 -70.21 -16.67
N THR A 8 10.34 -70.81 -16.60
CA THR A 8 9.10 -70.16 -17.09
C THR A 8 8.28 -69.49 -15.95
N LYS A 9 8.60 -69.82 -14.68
CA LYS A 9 8.01 -69.25 -13.50
C LYS A 9 9.00 -69.22 -12.33
N ALA A 10 9.15 -68.07 -11.73
CA ALA A 10 9.89 -67.91 -10.48
C ALA A 10 8.97 -68.07 -9.27
N ALA A 11 9.54 -68.34 -8.09
CA ALA A 11 8.86 -68.18 -6.83
C ALA A 11 8.57 -66.72 -6.54
N THR A 12 7.61 -66.43 -5.66
CA THR A 12 7.33 -65.06 -5.24
C THR A 12 8.56 -64.41 -4.63
N GLY A 13 8.85 -63.14 -5.00
CA GLY A 13 9.97 -62.37 -4.46
C GLY A 13 11.33 -62.65 -5.10
N VAL A 14 11.41 -63.47 -6.14
CA VAL A 14 12.68 -63.70 -6.88
C VAL A 14 12.51 -63.52 -8.38
N LYS A 15 13.55 -63.12 -9.06
CA LYS A 15 13.62 -62.96 -10.53
C LYS A 15 13.73 -64.31 -11.21
N LEU A 16 13.31 -64.42 -12.47
CA LEU A 16 13.59 -65.58 -13.29
C LEU A 16 15.11 -65.78 -13.47
N ALA A 17 15.58 -67.00 -13.31
CA ALA A 17 16.96 -67.29 -13.66
C ALA A 17 17.21 -67.11 -15.17
N PRO A 18 18.36 -66.58 -15.61
CA PRO A 18 18.71 -66.53 -17.02
C PRO A 18 18.68 -67.92 -17.67
N ASP A 19 18.38 -68.00 -18.99
CA ASP A 19 18.49 -69.21 -19.74
C ASP A 19 19.94 -69.75 -19.61
N PHE A 20 20.07 -71.06 -19.35
CA PHE A 20 21.36 -71.70 -19.24
C PHE A 20 21.42 -72.99 -20.04
N THR A 21 22.60 -73.43 -20.39
CA THR A 21 22.82 -74.58 -21.22
C THR A 21 23.28 -75.75 -20.36
N VAL A 22 22.68 -76.89 -20.57
CA VAL A 22 23.04 -78.15 -19.91
C VAL A 22 23.52 -79.14 -20.98
N LEU A 23 24.66 -79.74 -20.76
CA LEU A 23 25.21 -80.81 -21.57
C LEU A 23 24.94 -82.16 -20.91
N VAL A 24 24.12 -82.97 -21.54
CA VAL A 24 23.78 -84.35 -21.03
C VAL A 24 24.60 -85.34 -21.84
N GLY A 25 25.55 -86.07 -21.18
CA GLY A 25 26.37 -87.10 -21.76
C GLY A 25 25.80 -88.53 -21.43
N GLU A 26 26.34 -89.56 -22.10
CA GLU A 26 25.90 -90.98 -21.89
C GLU A 26 26.31 -91.55 -20.51
N THR A 27 27.20 -90.82 -19.78
CA THR A 27 27.71 -91.22 -18.47
C THR A 27 27.11 -90.39 -17.31
N ASP A 28 26.20 -89.50 -17.58
CA ASP A 28 25.54 -88.69 -16.52
C ASP A 28 24.38 -89.42 -15.85
N GLY A 29 24.69 -90.62 -15.36
CA GLY A 29 23.78 -91.38 -14.51
C GLY A 29 24.21 -91.26 -13.11
N GLU A 30 23.62 -90.40 -12.37
CA GLU A 30 23.36 -90.44 -10.93
C GLU A 30 23.23 -89.04 -10.37
N ASP A 31 22.06 -88.65 -9.96
CA ASP A 31 21.58 -87.74 -8.93
C ASP A 31 22.52 -86.65 -8.47
N LYS A 32 23.04 -85.88 -9.39
CA LYS A 32 23.56 -84.51 -9.08
C LYS A 32 22.52 -83.51 -9.44
N PRO A 33 21.76 -82.99 -8.44
CA PRO A 33 20.79 -81.96 -8.71
C PRO A 33 21.45 -80.70 -9.26
N LEU A 34 20.89 -80.19 -10.34
CA LEU A 34 21.31 -78.89 -10.85
C LEU A 34 20.66 -77.82 -9.95
N ILE A 35 21.47 -77.05 -9.24
CA ILE A 35 21.02 -75.98 -8.38
C ILE A 35 20.90 -74.71 -9.21
N VAL A 36 19.71 -74.17 -9.35
CA VAL A 36 19.46 -72.87 -9.99
C VAL A 36 19.19 -71.84 -8.91
N HIS A 37 19.96 -70.82 -8.92
CA HIS A 37 19.80 -69.66 -8.00
C HIS A 37 18.99 -68.57 -8.67
N ASN A 38 17.94 -68.13 -8.02
CA ASN A 38 17.18 -66.94 -8.41
C ASN A 38 17.66 -65.76 -7.58
N GLU A 39 17.82 -64.62 -8.23
CA GLU A 39 18.10 -63.37 -7.52
C GLU A 39 16.83 -62.86 -6.83
N PRO A 40 16.91 -62.27 -5.63
CA PRO A 40 15.78 -61.65 -4.99
C PRO A 40 15.34 -60.44 -5.82
N VAL A 41 14.01 -60.17 -5.85
CA VAL A 41 13.48 -58.92 -6.36
C VAL A 41 13.74 -57.84 -5.32
N THR A 42 14.49 -56.83 -5.71
CA THR A 42 14.82 -55.67 -4.86
C THR A 42 14.87 -54.43 -5.71
N ALA A 43 14.56 -53.27 -5.15
CA ALA A 43 14.70 -51.98 -5.85
C ALA A 43 14.98 -50.85 -4.86
N TYR A 44 15.65 -49.83 -5.34
CA TYR A 44 15.67 -48.56 -4.63
C TYR A 44 14.27 -47.91 -4.66
N LEU A 45 13.96 -47.12 -3.66
CA LEU A 45 12.79 -46.24 -3.72
C LEU A 45 13.26 -44.82 -4.10
N ARG A 46 12.74 -44.29 -5.19
CA ARG A 46 12.88 -42.90 -5.58
C ARG A 46 11.58 -42.19 -5.27
N VAL A 47 11.63 -41.14 -4.44
CA VAL A 47 10.47 -40.29 -4.14
C VAL A 47 10.73 -38.91 -4.75
N VAL A 48 9.81 -38.44 -5.57
CA VAL A 48 9.87 -37.12 -6.19
C VAL A 48 8.75 -36.26 -5.58
N LYS A 49 9.14 -35.14 -5.01
CA LYS A 49 8.22 -34.20 -4.40
C LYS A 49 7.68 -33.22 -5.43
N VAL A 50 6.37 -33.09 -5.53
CA VAL A 50 5.72 -32.20 -6.51
C VAL A 50 4.66 -31.31 -5.86
N ASP A 51 4.42 -30.15 -6.47
CA ASP A 51 3.26 -29.31 -6.19
C ASP A 51 2.01 -30.04 -6.69
N ALA A 52 1.03 -30.26 -5.82
CA ALA A 52 -0.18 -31.02 -6.16
C ALA A 52 -1.12 -30.24 -7.11
N ASP A 53 -0.96 -28.92 -7.25
CA ASP A 53 -1.83 -28.09 -8.07
C ASP A 53 -1.42 -28.11 -9.57
N ASP A 54 -0.13 -28.24 -9.87
CA ASP A 54 0.39 -28.21 -11.24
C ASP A 54 1.28 -29.40 -11.63
N GLY A 55 1.67 -30.23 -10.65
CA GLY A 55 2.52 -31.41 -10.87
C GLY A 55 4.00 -31.11 -11.10
N GLU A 56 4.43 -29.85 -10.98
CA GLU A 56 5.84 -29.50 -11.12
C GLU A 56 6.63 -29.94 -9.87
N VAL A 57 7.89 -30.35 -10.11
CA VAL A 57 8.79 -30.71 -9.02
C VAL A 57 9.04 -29.50 -8.14
N ILE A 58 8.99 -29.70 -6.81
CA ILE A 58 9.36 -28.69 -5.82
C ILE A 58 10.89 -28.66 -5.76
N PRO A 59 11.56 -27.61 -6.31
CA PRO A 59 13.00 -27.62 -6.49
C PRO A 59 13.78 -27.16 -5.26
N TRP A 60 13.41 -27.71 -4.08
CA TRP A 60 14.14 -27.55 -2.82
C TRP A 60 13.83 -28.71 -1.88
N GLY A 61 14.77 -28.95 -0.97
CA GLY A 61 14.67 -30.07 0.00
C GLY A 61 13.80 -29.77 1.20
N GLY A 62 13.90 -30.65 2.18
CA GLY A 62 13.27 -30.52 3.50
C GLY A 62 11.99 -31.31 3.69
N ALA A 63 11.45 -31.98 2.69
CA ALA A 63 10.39 -32.97 2.90
C ALA A 63 10.99 -34.25 3.53
N LYS A 64 10.43 -34.69 4.67
CA LYS A 64 10.91 -35.85 5.40
C LYS A 64 9.87 -36.95 5.44
N PHE A 65 10.32 -38.16 5.22
CA PHE A 65 9.49 -39.34 5.08
C PHE A 65 9.96 -40.49 5.97
N GLU A 66 8.99 -41.26 6.45
CA GLU A 66 9.19 -42.59 7.02
C GLU A 66 8.61 -43.66 6.07
N ILE A 67 9.31 -44.75 5.94
CA ILE A 67 8.86 -45.91 5.15
C ILE A 67 8.49 -47.03 6.11
N TYR A 68 7.35 -47.67 5.86
CA TYR A 68 6.90 -48.84 6.59
C TYR A 68 6.75 -50.01 5.63
N ASP A 69 7.26 -51.21 6.03
CA ASP A 69 7.15 -52.43 5.27
C ASP A 69 5.70 -52.99 5.27
N PRO A 70 5.40 -54.04 4.48
CA PRO A 70 4.08 -54.66 4.45
C PRO A 70 3.58 -55.19 5.81
N ASP A 71 4.49 -55.55 6.69
CA ASP A 71 4.16 -56.03 8.05
C ASP A 71 3.92 -54.87 9.03
N GLY A 72 4.13 -53.61 8.60
CA GLY A 72 3.95 -52.41 9.40
C GLY A 72 5.16 -52.01 10.23
N ASN A 73 6.31 -52.59 10.01
CA ASN A 73 7.54 -52.22 10.70
C ASN A 73 8.19 -51.01 9.99
N LYS A 74 8.75 -50.10 10.77
CA LYS A 74 9.50 -48.96 10.23
C LYS A 74 10.79 -49.46 9.58
N VAL A 75 10.99 -49.14 8.30
CA VAL A 75 12.20 -49.43 7.55
C VAL A 75 13.37 -48.60 8.10
N THR A 76 14.46 -49.37 8.41
CA THR A 76 15.68 -48.77 8.91
C THR A 76 16.86 -49.27 8.09
N GLN A 77 17.65 -48.38 7.52
CA GLN A 77 18.79 -48.74 6.68
C GLN A 77 20.11 -48.35 7.37
N LYS A 78 21.02 -49.29 7.45
CA LYS A 78 22.36 -49.09 8.02
C LYS A 78 23.37 -48.93 6.91
N VAL A 79 23.88 -47.70 6.74
CA VAL A 79 24.94 -47.39 5.78
C VAL A 79 26.29 -47.33 6.49
N THR A 80 27.38 -47.65 5.75
CA THR A 80 28.73 -47.66 6.31
C THR A 80 29.61 -46.59 5.65
N TYR A 81 29.23 -46.09 4.49
CA TYR A 81 29.94 -45.04 3.73
C TYR A 81 28.98 -43.93 3.32
N PRO A 82 29.40 -42.63 3.29
CA PRO A 82 30.71 -42.12 3.70
C PRO A 82 30.96 -42.17 5.21
N LYS A 83 29.89 -42.28 5.99
CA LYS A 83 29.91 -42.42 7.47
C LYS A 83 28.96 -43.49 7.87
N ALA A 84 29.32 -44.27 8.90
CA ALA A 84 28.45 -45.28 9.47
C ALA A 84 27.27 -44.59 10.17
N GLU A 85 26.05 -44.82 9.67
CA GLU A 85 24.83 -44.28 10.25
C GLU A 85 23.62 -45.20 10.04
N THR A 86 22.58 -44.92 10.80
CA THR A 86 21.31 -45.62 10.69
C THR A 86 20.25 -44.64 10.26
N ILE A 87 19.69 -44.83 9.07
CA ILE A 87 18.70 -43.94 8.43
C ILE A 87 17.31 -44.58 8.60
N SER A 88 16.40 -43.87 9.19
CA SER A 88 14.98 -44.25 9.32
C SER A 88 14.03 -43.11 8.95
N VAL A 89 14.59 -41.97 8.61
CA VAL A 89 13.89 -40.79 8.04
C VAL A 89 14.65 -40.43 6.76
N PHE A 90 13.93 -40.28 5.67
CA PHE A 90 14.46 -40.02 4.35
C PHE A 90 14.05 -38.59 3.96
N GLU A 91 14.99 -37.76 3.55
CA GLU A 91 14.78 -36.36 3.26
C GLU A 91 15.05 -36.04 1.80
N THR A 92 14.20 -35.20 1.16
CA THR A 92 14.43 -34.73 -0.19
C THR A 92 15.61 -33.76 -0.25
N ASN A 93 16.38 -33.87 -1.31
CA ASN A 93 17.49 -32.96 -1.63
C ASN A 93 17.00 -31.65 -2.26
N ASP A 94 17.94 -30.76 -2.59
CA ASP A 94 17.64 -29.45 -3.23
C ASP A 94 17.10 -29.55 -4.67
N GLU A 95 17.04 -30.77 -5.23
CA GLU A 95 16.40 -31.07 -6.51
C GLU A 95 14.98 -31.66 -6.34
N GLY A 96 14.47 -31.71 -5.08
CA GLY A 96 13.12 -32.13 -4.76
C GLY A 96 12.88 -33.62 -4.77
N TYR A 97 13.92 -34.46 -4.64
CA TYR A 97 13.75 -35.91 -4.54
C TYR A 97 14.74 -36.55 -3.56
N PHE A 98 14.45 -37.80 -3.19
CA PHE A 98 15.46 -38.68 -2.60
C PHE A 98 15.43 -40.07 -3.25
N ILE A 99 16.54 -40.81 -3.11
CA ILE A 99 16.62 -42.24 -3.41
C ILE A 99 17.11 -42.90 -2.15
N THR A 100 16.47 -44.02 -1.76
CA THR A 100 16.89 -44.80 -0.55
C THR A 100 18.35 -45.26 -0.73
N PRO A 101 19.19 -45.15 0.29
CA PRO A 101 20.60 -45.59 0.18
C PRO A 101 20.81 -47.07 -0.05
N LEU A 102 19.85 -47.89 0.38
CA LEU A 102 19.84 -49.32 0.14
C LEU A 102 18.52 -49.73 -0.52
N VAL A 103 18.55 -50.86 -1.24
CA VAL A 103 17.36 -51.44 -1.86
C VAL A 103 16.34 -51.93 -0.81
N LEU A 104 15.08 -51.85 -1.19
CA LEU A 104 13.98 -52.49 -0.45
C LEU A 104 13.71 -53.90 -1.03
N PRO A 105 13.40 -54.88 -0.22
CA PRO A 105 13.02 -56.22 -0.70
C PRO A 105 11.64 -56.25 -1.35
N TYR A 106 11.33 -57.31 -2.09
CA TYR A 106 10.01 -57.55 -2.61
C TYR A 106 8.96 -57.40 -1.50
N GLY A 107 7.86 -56.74 -1.82
CA GLY A 107 6.73 -56.54 -0.94
C GLY A 107 5.65 -55.68 -1.59
N GLU A 108 4.42 -55.96 -1.27
CA GLU A 108 3.24 -55.23 -1.67
C GLU A 108 2.74 -54.40 -0.49
N HIS A 109 2.20 -53.18 -0.77
CA HIS A 109 1.59 -52.31 0.25
C HIS A 109 2.59 -51.70 1.25
N TYR A 110 3.80 -51.37 0.81
CA TYR A 110 4.63 -50.44 1.56
C TYR A 110 3.90 -49.13 1.78
N ARG A 111 4.18 -48.46 2.91
CA ARG A 111 3.61 -47.14 3.20
C ARG A 111 4.70 -46.11 3.30
N LEU A 112 4.55 -45.04 2.55
CA LEU A 112 5.37 -43.85 2.62
C LEU A 112 4.59 -42.79 3.39
N VAL A 113 5.10 -42.37 4.55
CA VAL A 113 4.47 -41.40 5.45
C VAL A 113 5.31 -40.14 5.46
N GLU A 114 4.74 -39.02 5.03
CA GLU A 114 5.40 -37.75 5.18
C GLU A 114 5.24 -37.26 6.62
N ILE A 115 6.35 -36.87 7.26
CA ILE A 115 6.39 -36.40 8.65
C ILE A 115 6.76 -34.90 8.73
N GLU A 116 7.29 -34.33 7.66
CA GLU A 116 7.59 -32.90 7.52
C GLU A 116 7.46 -32.53 6.04
N ALA A 117 6.63 -31.54 5.75
CA ALA A 117 6.47 -31.00 4.40
C ALA A 117 7.58 -30.00 4.07
N PRO A 118 7.93 -29.80 2.79
CA PRO A 118 8.86 -28.75 2.40
C PRO A 118 8.26 -27.36 2.69
N LYS A 119 9.11 -26.38 2.92
CA LYS A 119 8.67 -25.00 3.19
C LYS A 119 7.69 -24.53 2.11
N GLY A 120 6.60 -23.89 2.51
CA GLY A 120 5.54 -23.37 1.63
C GLY A 120 4.45 -24.38 1.30
N TYR A 121 4.53 -25.59 1.80
CA TYR A 121 3.57 -26.65 1.54
C TYR A 121 2.97 -27.23 2.82
N LYS A 122 1.79 -27.83 2.69
CA LYS A 122 1.09 -28.52 3.77
C LYS A 122 1.48 -30.00 3.79
N LEU A 123 1.57 -30.55 4.98
CA LEU A 123 1.80 -31.98 5.17
C LEU A 123 0.71 -32.80 4.47
N MET A 124 1.09 -33.94 3.88
CA MET A 124 0.15 -34.87 3.24
C MET A 124 -0.88 -35.41 4.25
N ASP A 125 -2.14 -35.46 3.84
CA ASP A 125 -3.23 -35.92 4.70
C ASP A 125 -3.21 -37.44 4.96
N ALA A 126 -2.59 -38.23 4.08
CA ALA A 126 -2.55 -39.67 4.15
C ALA A 126 -1.25 -40.25 3.57
N PRO A 127 -0.82 -41.43 4.07
CA PRO A 127 0.32 -42.16 3.50
C PRO A 127 0.10 -42.53 2.03
N LEU A 128 1.17 -42.56 1.25
CA LEU A 128 1.20 -43.12 -0.09
C LEU A 128 1.51 -44.64 0.04
N ILE A 129 0.82 -45.44 -0.78
CA ILE A 129 1.02 -46.89 -0.85
C ILE A 129 1.80 -47.18 -2.12
N PHE A 130 2.82 -48.06 -2.03
CA PHE A 130 3.59 -48.50 -3.16
C PHE A 130 4.02 -49.96 -3.01
N ASP A 131 4.36 -50.57 -4.15
CA ASP A 131 4.78 -51.98 -4.19
C ASP A 131 6.21 -52.09 -4.75
N VAL A 132 6.97 -53.05 -4.27
CA VAL A 132 8.27 -53.44 -4.81
C VAL A 132 8.10 -54.76 -5.50
N THR A 133 7.68 -54.75 -6.75
CA THR A 133 7.38 -55.96 -7.54
C THR A 133 8.05 -55.81 -8.94
N PRO A 134 8.22 -56.90 -9.69
CA PRO A 134 8.79 -56.83 -11.03
C PRO A 134 8.04 -55.85 -11.96
N GLU A 135 6.73 -55.68 -11.73
CA GLU A 135 5.85 -54.82 -12.55
C GLU A 135 6.02 -53.35 -12.24
N THR A 136 6.44 -52.99 -10.99
CA THR A 136 6.59 -51.59 -10.54
C THR A 136 8.02 -51.08 -10.69
N ILE A 137 8.98 -51.98 -10.89
CA ILE A 137 10.39 -51.63 -11.00
C ILE A 137 10.67 -51.00 -12.35
N LYS A 138 11.31 -49.81 -12.31
CA LYS A 138 11.91 -49.12 -13.44
C LYS A 138 13.42 -49.35 -13.44
N VAL A 139 14.01 -49.28 -14.63
CA VAL A 139 15.47 -49.44 -14.79
C VAL A 139 16.03 -48.12 -15.29
N ASP A 140 16.93 -47.50 -14.55
CA ASP A 140 17.83 -46.46 -15.03
C ASP A 140 19.01 -47.13 -15.71
N THR A 141 19.03 -47.08 -17.05
CA THR A 141 20.05 -47.72 -17.86
C THR A 141 21.41 -46.97 -17.84
N GLU A 142 21.41 -45.70 -17.49
CA GLU A 142 22.62 -44.86 -17.41
C GLU A 142 23.40 -45.21 -16.13
N ASN A 143 22.70 -45.34 -15.00
CA ASN A 143 23.30 -45.64 -13.72
C ASN A 143 23.24 -47.14 -13.34
N ASN A 144 22.57 -47.94 -14.17
CA ASN A 144 22.35 -49.36 -13.96
C ASN A 144 21.72 -49.69 -12.58
N ILE A 145 20.69 -48.94 -12.24
CA ILE A 145 19.93 -49.10 -10.99
C ILE A 145 18.45 -49.44 -11.27
N GLU A 146 17.91 -50.32 -10.46
CA GLU A 146 16.52 -50.68 -10.45
C GLU A 146 15.82 -49.92 -9.31
N TYR A 147 14.74 -49.22 -9.61
CA TYR A 147 14.02 -48.38 -8.64
C TYR A 147 12.51 -48.40 -8.84
N VAL A 148 11.79 -48.23 -7.73
CA VAL A 148 10.37 -47.88 -7.75
C VAL A 148 10.26 -46.37 -7.59
N GLU A 149 9.40 -45.73 -8.36
CA GLU A 149 9.20 -44.28 -8.29
C GLU A 149 7.83 -43.94 -7.68
N VAL A 150 7.85 -43.07 -6.67
CA VAL A 150 6.65 -42.55 -6.03
C VAL A 150 6.64 -41.04 -6.18
N ILE A 151 5.54 -40.51 -6.70
CA ILE A 151 5.31 -39.05 -6.82
C ILE A 151 4.50 -38.64 -5.60
N ALA A 152 5.07 -37.77 -4.78
CA ALA A 152 4.48 -37.24 -3.55
C ALA A 152 4.06 -35.79 -3.74
N GLY A 153 2.77 -35.53 -3.88
CA GLY A 153 2.22 -34.20 -4.14
C GLY A 153 1.73 -33.52 -2.87
N ASP A 154 2.18 -32.30 -2.61
CA ASP A 154 1.69 -31.44 -1.55
C ASP A 154 0.91 -30.25 -2.08
N LYS A 155 -0.09 -29.84 -1.32
CA LYS A 155 -0.79 -28.57 -1.55
C LYS A 155 -0.02 -27.41 -0.95
N ALA A 156 0.09 -26.31 -1.67
CA ALA A 156 0.68 -25.10 -1.14
C ALA A 156 -0.07 -24.60 0.10
N VAL A 157 0.63 -23.96 1.02
CA VAL A 157 0.00 -23.16 2.08
C VAL A 157 -0.78 -22.01 1.45
N GLN A 158 -1.78 -21.53 2.15
CA GLN A 158 -2.55 -20.39 1.65
C GLN A 158 -1.73 -19.11 1.81
N PRO A 159 -1.47 -18.35 0.73
CA PRO A 159 -0.77 -17.08 0.83
C PRO A 159 -1.56 -16.05 1.63
N THR A 160 -0.86 -15.02 2.09
CA THR A 160 -1.50 -13.83 2.64
C THR A 160 -1.22 -12.62 1.74
N VAL A 161 -2.12 -11.66 1.79
CA VAL A 161 -2.01 -10.36 1.11
C VAL A 161 -2.21 -9.30 2.17
N ASP A 162 -1.29 -8.35 2.21
CA ASP A 162 -1.37 -7.14 3.01
C ASP A 162 -1.09 -5.94 2.12
N SER A 163 -1.63 -4.75 2.44
CA SER A 163 -1.42 -3.60 1.59
C SER A 163 -1.54 -2.27 2.32
N MET A 164 -0.95 -1.23 1.70
CA MET A 164 -1.04 0.14 2.17
C MET A 164 -1.40 1.07 1.02
N ALA A 165 -2.63 1.58 1.03
CA ALA A 165 -3.10 2.58 0.10
C ALA A 165 -2.70 3.99 0.56
N THR A 166 -2.20 4.81 -0.36
CA THR A 166 -1.81 6.19 -0.13
C THR A 166 -2.33 7.10 -1.23
N GLY A 167 -2.52 8.38 -0.87
CA GLY A 167 -2.89 9.45 -1.78
C GLY A 167 -1.71 10.36 -2.10
N VAL A 168 -1.96 11.67 -2.06
CA VAL A 168 -0.95 12.68 -2.38
C VAL A 168 0.19 12.67 -1.37
N ASN A 169 1.43 12.70 -1.86
CA ASN A 169 2.65 12.72 -1.03
C ASN A 169 2.73 11.55 -0.02
N ASP A 170 2.32 10.35 -0.43
CA ASP A 170 2.26 9.17 0.44
C ASP A 170 1.38 9.36 1.71
N SER A 171 0.48 10.34 1.73
CA SER A 171 -0.48 10.55 2.81
C SER A 171 -1.70 9.64 2.67
N LYS A 172 -2.59 9.68 3.67
CA LYS A 172 -3.92 9.03 3.59
C LYS A 172 -5.00 9.94 2.99
N GLU A 173 -4.61 11.03 2.32
CA GLU A 173 -5.51 12.07 1.85
C GLU A 173 -5.43 12.27 0.35
N LEU A 174 -6.56 12.62 -0.25
CA LEU A 174 -6.75 12.96 -1.66
C LEU A 174 -7.42 14.32 -1.77
N LEU A 175 -7.05 15.10 -2.78
CA LEU A 175 -7.82 16.29 -3.17
C LEU A 175 -9.04 15.89 -4.02
N PRO A 176 -10.16 16.64 -3.93
CA PRO A 176 -11.37 16.43 -4.74
C PRO A 176 -11.19 16.95 -6.18
N LEU A 177 -10.27 16.33 -6.94
CA LEU A 177 -9.94 16.70 -8.32
C LEU A 177 -10.60 15.75 -9.32
N LYS A 178 -10.75 16.20 -10.58
CA LYS A 178 -11.25 15.38 -11.69
C LYS A 178 -10.32 14.22 -12.04
N GLU A 179 -9.03 14.40 -11.76
CA GLU A 179 -8.04 13.36 -11.91
C GLU A 179 -7.14 13.33 -10.68
N THR A 180 -7.30 12.29 -9.88
CA THR A 180 -6.45 12.03 -8.72
C THR A 180 -6.04 10.56 -8.70
N THR A 181 -5.03 10.23 -7.90
CA THR A 181 -4.40 8.92 -7.92
C THR A 181 -4.28 8.34 -6.52
N ILE A 182 -4.66 7.07 -6.39
CA ILE A 182 -4.35 6.23 -5.23
C ILE A 182 -3.22 5.29 -5.63
N THR A 183 -2.17 5.24 -4.82
CA THR A 183 -1.10 4.26 -4.92
C THR A 183 -1.28 3.24 -3.81
N ASP A 184 -1.28 1.95 -4.17
CA ASP A 184 -1.44 0.84 -3.26
C ASP A 184 -0.21 -0.06 -3.33
N LYS A 185 0.52 -0.16 -2.22
CA LYS A 185 1.70 -1.04 -2.06
C LYS A 185 1.22 -2.34 -1.45
N VAL A 186 1.33 -3.42 -2.21
CA VAL A 186 0.82 -4.75 -1.83
C VAL A 186 1.97 -5.69 -1.56
N ASP A 187 1.96 -6.30 -0.39
CA ASP A 187 2.88 -7.31 0.08
C ASP A 187 2.19 -8.66 0.16
N CYS A 188 2.80 -9.68 -0.46
CA CYS A 188 2.31 -11.05 -0.43
C CYS A 188 3.33 -11.92 0.29
N THR A 189 2.87 -12.79 1.19
CA THR A 189 3.70 -13.78 1.88
C THR A 189 3.19 -15.20 1.63
N ASP A 190 4.04 -16.19 1.90
CA ASP A 190 3.75 -17.62 1.65
C ASP A 190 3.40 -17.94 0.18
N VAL A 191 3.86 -17.10 -0.74
CA VAL A 191 3.79 -17.37 -2.19
C VAL A 191 4.93 -18.29 -2.61
N ILE A 192 4.64 -19.25 -3.50
CA ILE A 192 5.61 -20.27 -3.91
C ILE A 192 6.69 -19.68 -4.82
N PRO A 193 7.98 -19.78 -4.45
CA PRO A 193 9.09 -19.23 -5.21
C PRO A 193 9.09 -19.63 -6.68
N GLY A 194 9.31 -18.65 -7.55
CA GLY A 194 9.37 -18.88 -8.98
C GLY A 194 8.03 -19.02 -9.69
N LYS A 195 6.92 -19.17 -8.96
CA LYS A 195 5.56 -19.15 -9.53
C LYS A 195 5.11 -17.72 -9.79
N THR A 196 4.23 -17.58 -10.77
CA THR A 196 3.67 -16.28 -11.17
C THR A 196 2.31 -16.07 -10.52
N TYR A 197 2.14 -14.90 -9.93
CA TYR A 197 0.91 -14.46 -9.29
C TYR A 197 0.42 -13.15 -9.90
N THR A 198 -0.88 -12.91 -9.85
CA THR A 198 -1.52 -11.67 -10.30
C THR A 198 -2.34 -11.09 -9.17
N VAL A 199 -2.01 -9.85 -8.76
CA VAL A 199 -2.86 -9.06 -7.86
C VAL A 199 -3.85 -8.27 -8.72
N LYS A 200 -5.12 -8.35 -8.39
CA LYS A 200 -6.19 -7.53 -8.97
C LYS A 200 -6.77 -6.67 -7.86
N GLY A 201 -6.79 -5.36 -8.06
CA GLY A 201 -7.35 -4.41 -7.11
C GLY A 201 -8.56 -3.67 -7.67
N HIS A 202 -9.45 -3.23 -6.80
CA HIS A 202 -10.58 -2.38 -7.14
C HIS A 202 -10.96 -1.46 -5.98
N LEU A 203 -11.58 -0.33 -6.31
CA LEU A 203 -11.96 0.70 -5.33
C LEU A 203 -13.41 0.54 -4.88
N ARG A 204 -13.65 0.82 -3.58
CA ARG A 204 -14.99 0.88 -3.00
C ARG A 204 -15.19 2.16 -2.18
N LEU A 205 -16.40 2.66 -2.15
CA LEU A 205 -16.81 3.70 -1.21
C LEU A 205 -17.01 3.10 0.18
N TYR A 206 -16.35 3.68 1.19
CA TYR A 206 -16.48 3.23 2.57
C TYR A 206 -17.92 3.35 3.09
N SER A 207 -18.60 4.46 2.75
CA SER A 207 -19.93 4.81 3.25
C SER A 207 -21.03 3.82 2.82
N THR A 208 -20.91 3.22 1.64
CA THR A 208 -21.93 2.32 1.06
C THR A 208 -21.43 0.89 0.85
N GLY A 209 -20.10 0.69 0.81
CA GLY A 209 -19.49 -0.57 0.40
C GLY A 209 -19.61 -0.87 -1.10
N GLU A 210 -20.20 0.03 -1.89
CA GLU A 210 -20.37 -0.15 -3.33
C GLU A 210 -19.07 0.08 -4.10
N PRO A 211 -18.88 -0.60 -5.25
CA PRO A 211 -17.74 -0.34 -6.11
C PRO A 211 -17.73 1.10 -6.63
N LEU A 212 -16.54 1.73 -6.61
CA LEU A 212 -16.36 3.02 -7.27
C LEU A 212 -16.27 2.81 -8.79
N LEU A 213 -17.07 3.58 -9.53
CA LEU A 213 -17.18 3.47 -10.98
C LEU A 213 -16.50 4.66 -11.66
N ASP A 214 -15.99 4.41 -12.85
CA ASP A 214 -15.49 5.45 -13.74
C ASP A 214 -16.64 6.17 -14.48
N LYS A 215 -16.31 7.13 -15.33
CA LYS A 215 -17.27 7.90 -16.14
C LYS A 215 -18.09 7.05 -17.13
N ASN A 216 -17.69 5.83 -17.41
CA ASN A 216 -18.40 4.89 -18.30
C ASN A 216 -19.30 3.93 -17.52
N GLY A 217 -19.29 4.01 -16.19
CA GLY A 217 -20.01 3.09 -15.31
C GLY A 217 -19.28 1.76 -15.08
N GLU A 218 -17.99 1.68 -15.40
CA GLU A 218 -17.15 0.51 -15.16
C GLU A 218 -16.40 0.64 -13.84
N ARG A 219 -16.12 -0.48 -13.19
CA ARG A 219 -15.35 -0.48 -11.93
C ARG A 219 -13.94 0.03 -12.16
N ILE A 220 -13.48 0.91 -11.29
CA ILE A 220 -12.07 1.34 -11.28
C ILE A 220 -11.24 0.19 -10.73
N THR A 221 -10.37 -0.36 -11.57
CA THR A 221 -9.55 -1.53 -11.27
C THR A 221 -8.10 -1.32 -11.67
N ALA A 222 -7.20 -2.05 -11.00
CA ALA A 222 -5.81 -2.18 -11.41
C ALA A 222 -5.39 -3.65 -11.32
N SER A 223 -4.37 -4.04 -12.07
CA SER A 223 -3.82 -5.39 -12.03
C SER A 223 -2.31 -5.37 -12.24
N LYS A 224 -1.60 -6.15 -11.44
CA LYS A 224 -0.14 -6.34 -11.56
C LYS A 224 0.20 -7.80 -11.40
N THR A 225 1.16 -8.25 -12.19
CA THR A 225 1.68 -9.62 -12.14
C THR A 225 3.12 -9.59 -11.65
N PHE A 226 3.47 -10.52 -10.77
CA PHE A 226 4.83 -10.70 -10.26
C PHE A 226 5.23 -12.18 -10.24
N LYS A 227 6.52 -12.42 -10.18
CA LYS A 227 7.08 -13.75 -9.93
C LYS A 227 7.56 -13.78 -8.48
N ALA A 228 7.10 -14.76 -7.70
CA ALA A 228 7.43 -14.87 -6.30
C ALA A 228 8.95 -15.04 -6.07
N ASP A 229 9.46 -14.35 -5.05
CA ASP A 229 10.85 -14.34 -4.66
C ASP A 229 11.25 -15.62 -3.92
N LYS A 230 12.58 -15.85 -3.78
CA LYS A 230 13.13 -17.06 -3.14
C LYS A 230 12.82 -17.16 -1.65
N ASP A 231 12.46 -16.07 -1.02
CA ASP A 231 12.08 -15.99 0.40
C ASP A 231 10.58 -16.20 0.65
N PHE A 232 9.81 -16.61 -0.38
CA PHE A 232 8.37 -16.83 -0.35
C PHE A 232 7.56 -15.54 -0.23
N SER A 233 8.06 -14.45 -0.77
CA SER A 233 7.40 -13.16 -0.81
C SER A 233 7.16 -12.68 -2.24
N GLY A 234 6.37 -11.60 -2.34
CA GLY A 234 6.19 -10.84 -3.57
C GLY A 234 5.65 -9.45 -3.25
N HIS A 235 6.07 -8.47 -4.03
CA HIS A 235 5.71 -7.06 -3.84
C HIS A 235 5.23 -6.47 -5.15
N VAL A 236 4.14 -5.73 -5.11
CA VAL A 236 3.68 -4.96 -6.27
C VAL A 236 3.15 -3.60 -5.82
N GLU A 237 3.26 -2.63 -6.71
CA GLU A 237 2.63 -1.33 -6.55
C GLU A 237 1.57 -1.16 -7.62
N MET A 238 0.34 -0.86 -7.21
CA MET A 238 -0.81 -0.59 -8.07
C MET A 238 -1.19 0.88 -8.01
N THR A 239 -1.65 1.40 -9.13
CA THR A 239 -2.10 2.79 -9.25
C THR A 239 -3.52 2.80 -9.77
N PHE A 240 -4.39 3.56 -9.09
CA PHE A 240 -5.77 3.79 -9.47
C PHE A 240 -5.97 5.26 -9.75
N THR A 241 -6.43 5.59 -10.95
CA THR A 241 -6.81 6.97 -11.31
C THR A 241 -8.33 7.10 -11.25
N LEU A 242 -8.81 8.16 -10.61
CA LEU A 242 -10.24 8.39 -10.40
C LEU A 242 -10.61 9.87 -10.49
N ASP A 243 -11.89 10.12 -10.75
CA ASP A 243 -12.51 11.44 -10.58
C ASP A 243 -13.08 11.53 -9.15
N ALA A 244 -12.41 12.34 -8.30
CA ALA A 244 -12.81 12.57 -6.92
C ALA A 244 -13.55 13.92 -6.73
N SER A 245 -13.86 14.67 -7.79
CA SER A 245 -14.44 16.01 -7.71
C SER A 245 -15.79 16.09 -6.97
N ASN A 246 -16.52 14.98 -6.93
CA ASN A 246 -17.79 14.85 -6.22
C ASN A 246 -17.72 13.96 -4.98
N LEU A 247 -16.50 13.65 -4.50
CA LEU A 247 -16.27 12.73 -3.38
C LEU A 247 -15.72 13.44 -2.13
N ALA A 248 -15.77 14.76 -2.08
CA ALA A 248 -15.30 15.53 -0.91
C ALA A 248 -15.94 15.03 0.39
N GLY A 249 -15.11 14.68 1.38
CA GLY A 249 -15.52 14.09 2.66
C GLY A 249 -15.74 12.57 2.66
N GLU A 250 -15.68 11.91 1.50
CA GLU A 250 -15.82 10.46 1.40
C GLU A 250 -14.48 9.75 1.66
N LYS A 251 -14.61 8.47 2.04
CA LYS A 251 -13.46 7.56 2.16
C LYS A 251 -13.53 6.49 1.09
N ILE A 252 -12.38 6.12 0.56
CA ILE A 252 -12.22 5.11 -0.47
C ILE A 252 -11.34 4.00 0.08
N VAL A 253 -11.77 2.75 -0.09
CA VAL A 253 -11.06 1.55 0.35
C VAL A 253 -10.60 0.77 -0.86
N VAL A 254 -9.35 0.34 -0.85
CA VAL A 254 -8.78 -0.50 -1.90
C VAL A 254 -8.92 -1.97 -1.50
N PHE A 255 -9.53 -2.78 -2.33
CA PHE A 255 -9.66 -4.22 -2.15
C PHE A 255 -8.72 -4.95 -3.09
N GLN A 256 -8.06 -6.02 -2.61
CA GLN A 256 -7.13 -6.82 -3.41
C GLN A 256 -7.53 -8.30 -3.41
N GLU A 257 -7.27 -8.94 -4.53
CA GLU A 257 -7.41 -10.37 -4.76
C GLU A 257 -6.14 -10.90 -5.41
N LEU A 258 -5.56 -11.96 -4.82
CA LEU A 258 -4.35 -12.63 -5.32
C LEU A 258 -4.73 -13.89 -6.08
N TYR A 259 -4.26 -14.00 -7.30
CA TYR A 259 -4.50 -15.14 -8.17
C TYR A 259 -3.21 -15.88 -8.52
N ARG A 260 -3.28 -17.21 -8.58
CA ARG A 260 -2.31 -18.08 -9.24
C ARG A 260 -2.97 -18.70 -10.47
N GLY A 261 -2.59 -18.22 -11.65
CA GLY A 261 -3.37 -18.49 -12.87
C GLY A 261 -4.78 -17.91 -12.75
N GLU A 262 -5.81 -18.76 -12.88
CA GLU A 262 -7.21 -18.37 -12.73
C GLU A 262 -7.77 -18.60 -11.31
N ASN A 263 -6.99 -19.22 -10.43
CA ASN A 263 -7.43 -19.57 -9.08
C ASN A 263 -7.19 -18.40 -8.11
N LEU A 264 -8.24 -17.95 -7.43
CA LEU A 264 -8.15 -17.03 -6.30
C LEU A 264 -7.51 -17.79 -5.12
N VAL A 265 -6.35 -17.31 -4.67
CA VAL A 265 -5.57 -17.96 -3.60
C VAL A 265 -5.55 -17.17 -2.30
N ALA A 266 -5.74 -15.86 -2.35
CA ALA A 266 -5.89 -14.99 -1.19
C ALA A 266 -6.65 -13.71 -1.54
N SER A 267 -7.16 -13.00 -0.54
CA SER A 267 -7.79 -11.69 -0.71
C SER A 267 -7.60 -10.83 0.54
N HIS A 268 -7.55 -9.52 0.34
CA HIS A 268 -7.62 -8.51 1.38
C HIS A 268 -8.77 -7.55 1.05
N THR A 269 -9.92 -7.75 1.70
CA THR A 269 -11.20 -7.13 1.34
C THR A 269 -11.97 -6.64 2.57
N ASP A 270 -11.24 -6.13 3.58
CA ASP A 270 -11.85 -5.55 4.76
C ASP A 270 -12.19 -4.08 4.52
N ILE A 271 -13.48 -3.73 4.56
CA ILE A 271 -13.94 -2.35 4.35
C ILE A 271 -13.53 -1.42 5.49
N GLU A 272 -13.23 -1.95 6.68
CA GLU A 272 -12.85 -1.16 7.86
C GLU A 272 -11.33 -1.03 8.01
N ASP A 273 -10.55 -1.62 7.14
CA ASP A 273 -9.10 -1.56 7.19
C ASP A 273 -8.58 -0.15 6.93
N ALA A 274 -7.91 0.44 7.93
CA ALA A 274 -7.34 1.77 7.86
C ALA A 274 -6.14 1.87 6.90
N ASP A 275 -5.37 0.78 6.75
CA ASP A 275 -4.22 0.77 5.86
C ASP A 275 -4.64 0.70 4.39
N GLN A 276 -5.82 0.17 4.10
CA GLN A 276 -6.43 0.17 2.77
C GLN A 276 -7.28 1.42 2.47
N THR A 277 -7.45 2.31 3.44
CA THR A 277 -8.37 3.46 3.35
C THR A 277 -7.63 4.77 3.07
N VAL A 278 -8.11 5.54 2.11
CA VAL A 278 -7.76 6.95 1.87
C VAL A 278 -8.99 7.83 1.98
N SER A 279 -8.82 9.09 2.40
CA SER A 279 -9.91 10.06 2.59
C SER A 279 -9.82 11.17 1.56
N VAL A 280 -10.91 11.51 0.89
CA VAL A 280 -10.98 12.71 0.06
C VAL A 280 -11.27 13.90 0.99
N VAL A 281 -10.35 14.85 1.06
CA VAL A 281 -10.55 16.05 1.89
C VAL A 281 -11.74 16.88 1.37
N ALA A 282 -12.32 17.67 2.25
CA ALA A 282 -13.41 18.63 1.93
C ALA A 282 -12.91 20.06 2.20
N PRO A 283 -12.19 20.68 1.26
CA PRO A 283 -11.70 22.04 1.44
C PRO A 283 -12.83 23.03 1.58
N GLU A 284 -12.72 23.90 2.59
CA GLU A 284 -13.62 25.02 2.83
C GLU A 284 -12.84 26.30 3.04
N ILE A 285 -13.37 27.43 2.55
CA ILE A 285 -12.85 28.76 2.84
C ILE A 285 -13.96 29.66 3.39
N LYS A 286 -13.57 30.55 4.33
CA LYS A 286 -14.41 31.63 4.87
C LYS A 286 -13.59 32.88 4.87
N THR A 287 -14.24 34.01 4.57
CA THR A 287 -13.52 35.24 4.28
C THR A 287 -14.07 36.44 5.04
N PHE A 288 -13.23 37.45 5.24
CA PHE A 288 -13.58 38.70 5.89
C PHE A 288 -12.84 39.87 5.23
N ALA A 289 -13.52 40.62 4.35
CA ALA A 289 -12.95 41.75 3.67
C ALA A 289 -12.95 43.01 4.56
N LYS A 290 -11.86 43.77 4.51
CA LYS A 290 -11.66 44.99 5.30
C LYS A 290 -10.80 46.00 4.56
N ASN A 291 -10.81 47.25 5.10
CA ASN A 291 -9.90 48.30 4.63
C ASN A 291 -8.43 47.89 4.91
N GLY A 292 -7.61 47.84 3.89
CA GLY A 292 -6.19 47.46 4.00
C GLY A 292 -5.28 48.60 4.48
N ALA A 293 -5.77 49.82 4.66
CA ALA A 293 -4.94 50.93 5.11
C ALA A 293 -4.50 50.77 6.57
N GLU A 294 -3.27 51.10 6.85
CA GLU A 294 -2.67 51.01 8.19
C GLU A 294 -3.52 51.73 9.25
N GLY A 295 -3.73 51.10 10.39
CA GLY A 295 -4.49 51.64 11.53
C GLY A 295 -6.01 51.59 11.42
N THR A 296 -6.57 51.05 10.36
CA THR A 296 -8.04 50.94 10.14
C THR A 296 -8.68 49.75 10.84
N LYS A 297 -7.89 48.82 11.37
CA LYS A 297 -8.35 47.53 11.97
C LYS A 297 -9.32 46.81 11.03
N ASP A 298 -10.49 46.42 11.54
CA ASP A 298 -11.51 45.66 10.79
C ASP A 298 -12.58 46.59 10.16
N SER A 299 -12.18 47.80 9.74
CA SER A 299 -13.09 48.75 9.12
C SER A 299 -13.61 48.25 7.77
N LYS A 300 -14.92 48.26 7.61
CA LYS A 300 -15.59 48.01 6.32
C LYS A 300 -15.67 49.24 5.43
N ILE A 301 -15.15 50.39 5.89
CA ILE A 301 -15.16 51.65 5.14
C ILE A 301 -13.78 51.86 4.51
N VAL A 302 -13.74 51.92 3.19
CA VAL A 302 -12.57 52.28 2.38
C VAL A 302 -12.78 53.68 1.82
N TYR A 303 -11.75 54.53 1.81
CA TYR A 303 -11.88 55.87 1.23
C TYR A 303 -11.58 55.89 -0.28
N SER A 304 -12.29 56.78 -0.99
CA SER A 304 -12.17 56.97 -2.42
C SER A 304 -10.84 57.67 -2.81
N ASP A 305 -9.76 57.00 -2.53
CA ASP A 305 -8.39 57.45 -2.82
C ASP A 305 -7.85 56.77 -4.10
N SER A 306 -6.85 57.44 -4.72
CA SER A 306 -6.19 56.86 -5.91
C SER A 306 -5.29 55.68 -5.62
N LYS A 307 -5.02 55.42 -4.35
CA LYS A 307 -4.27 54.24 -3.82
C LYS A 307 -5.01 53.72 -2.62
N ALA A 308 -6.07 53.02 -2.85
CA ALA A 308 -6.82 52.31 -1.82
C ALA A 308 -6.41 50.82 -1.84
N SER A 309 -6.59 50.16 -0.71
CA SER A 309 -6.42 48.70 -0.60
C SER A 309 -7.55 48.06 0.19
N ILE A 310 -7.95 46.90 -0.24
CA ILE A 310 -8.89 46.03 0.45
C ILE A 310 -8.13 44.76 0.75
N VAL A 311 -8.10 44.36 2.02
CA VAL A 311 -7.53 43.07 2.46
C VAL A 311 -8.69 42.15 2.75
N ASP A 312 -8.66 41.00 2.12
CA ASP A 312 -9.55 39.90 2.48
C ASP A 312 -8.76 38.84 3.29
N ALA A 313 -9.18 38.62 4.53
CA ALA A 313 -8.64 37.63 5.43
C ALA A 313 -9.38 36.30 5.22
N VAL A 314 -8.74 35.38 4.54
CA VAL A 314 -9.32 34.09 4.16
C VAL A 314 -8.86 33.02 5.13
N SER A 315 -9.77 32.45 5.91
CA SER A 315 -9.54 31.26 6.70
C SER A 315 -9.88 30.03 5.87
N TYR A 316 -9.05 28.99 5.97
CA TYR A 316 -9.23 27.73 5.27
C TYR A 316 -9.28 26.56 6.24
N ASN A 317 -9.96 25.49 5.83
CA ASN A 317 -10.01 24.19 6.51
C ASN A 317 -10.00 23.05 5.48
N GLY A 318 -9.50 21.88 5.87
CA GLY A 318 -9.47 20.69 5.03
C GLY A 318 -8.44 20.73 3.89
N LEU A 319 -7.35 21.51 4.04
CA LEU A 319 -6.24 21.46 3.10
C LEU A 319 -5.21 20.40 3.48
N ILE A 320 -4.52 19.86 2.48
CA ILE A 320 -3.40 18.93 2.70
C ILE A 320 -2.13 19.76 2.92
N PRO A 321 -1.48 19.68 4.09
CA PRO A 321 -0.26 20.42 4.38
C PRO A 321 0.88 20.11 3.39
N GLY A 322 1.70 21.12 3.09
CA GLY A 322 2.84 20.95 2.21
C GLY A 322 2.53 21.00 0.71
N LEU A 323 1.27 21.08 0.31
CA LEU A 323 0.88 21.34 -1.08
C LEU A 323 0.79 22.86 -1.32
N GLU A 324 1.12 23.30 -2.54
CA GLU A 324 1.01 24.69 -2.95
C GLU A 324 -0.38 24.96 -3.53
N TYR A 325 -1.10 25.91 -2.95
CA TYR A 325 -2.42 26.35 -3.38
C TYR A 325 -2.41 27.76 -3.92
N THR A 326 -3.33 28.06 -4.82
CA THR A 326 -3.55 29.40 -5.37
C THR A 326 -4.93 29.91 -4.94
N LEU A 327 -4.97 31.09 -4.32
CA LEU A 327 -6.18 31.80 -3.97
C LEU A 327 -6.31 33.03 -4.86
N LEU A 328 -7.42 33.10 -5.61
CA LEU A 328 -7.81 34.23 -6.46
C LEU A 328 -8.94 35.00 -5.80
N CYS A 329 -8.75 36.29 -5.59
CA CYS A 329 -9.77 37.25 -5.17
C CYS A 329 -10.21 38.10 -6.35
N ASN A 330 -11.51 38.20 -6.59
CA ASN A 330 -12.13 39.16 -7.51
C ASN A 330 -13.02 40.12 -6.73
N LEU A 331 -12.78 41.41 -6.81
CA LEU A 331 -13.73 42.39 -6.24
C LEU A 331 -14.89 42.59 -7.19
N MET A 332 -16.11 42.33 -6.71
CA MET A 332 -17.34 42.49 -7.46
C MET A 332 -18.04 43.79 -7.06
N ASP A 333 -18.60 44.49 -8.02
CA ASP A 333 -19.52 45.60 -7.78
C ASP A 333 -20.90 45.01 -7.41
N VAL A 334 -21.34 45.20 -6.19
CA VAL A 334 -22.59 44.62 -5.68
C VAL A 334 -23.81 45.02 -6.49
N GLU A 335 -23.86 46.29 -6.99
CA GLU A 335 -24.97 46.81 -7.78
C GLU A 335 -24.96 46.28 -9.22
N ALA A 336 -23.76 46.21 -9.83
CA ALA A 336 -23.60 45.75 -11.21
C ALA A 336 -23.60 44.22 -11.37
N GLY A 337 -23.18 43.48 -10.32
CA GLY A 337 -23.03 42.01 -10.36
C GLY A 337 -21.85 41.56 -11.23
N GLU A 338 -20.91 42.44 -11.53
CA GLU A 338 -19.74 42.20 -12.39
C GLU A 338 -18.44 42.52 -11.65
N ILE A 339 -17.30 42.02 -12.15
CA ILE A 339 -15.99 42.35 -11.60
C ILE A 339 -15.82 43.91 -11.66
N PHE A 340 -15.50 44.46 -10.48
CA PHE A 340 -15.33 45.93 -10.36
C PHE A 340 -14.12 46.38 -11.18
N LYS A 341 -14.33 47.43 -11.98
CA LYS A 341 -13.30 48.18 -12.65
C LYS A 341 -12.99 49.47 -11.92
N ASP A 342 -11.74 49.70 -11.64
CA ASP A 342 -11.27 50.87 -10.91
C ASP A 342 -11.31 52.15 -11.77
N ALA A 343 -10.83 53.29 -11.25
CA ALA A 343 -10.84 54.55 -11.99
C ALA A 343 -9.92 54.57 -13.22
N ASP A 344 -9.04 53.58 -13.34
CA ASP A 344 -8.12 53.40 -14.48
C ASP A 344 -8.62 52.33 -15.48
N ASP A 345 -9.89 51.91 -15.35
CA ASP A 345 -10.60 50.87 -16.15
C ASP A 345 -9.94 49.49 -16.08
N LYS A 346 -9.33 49.13 -14.94
CA LYS A 346 -8.74 47.84 -14.66
C LYS A 346 -9.67 47.04 -13.78
N GLU A 347 -9.85 45.76 -14.12
CA GLU A 347 -10.47 44.77 -13.25
C GLU A 347 -9.64 44.62 -11.97
N VAL A 348 -10.30 44.68 -10.80
CA VAL A 348 -9.61 44.58 -9.52
C VAL A 348 -9.64 43.13 -9.08
N THR A 349 -8.50 42.48 -9.30
CA THR A 349 -8.25 41.07 -8.92
C THR A 349 -6.90 40.98 -8.22
N ALA A 350 -6.77 40.00 -7.35
CA ALA A 350 -5.51 39.68 -6.68
C ALA A 350 -5.33 38.16 -6.57
N THR A 351 -4.09 37.72 -6.59
CA THR A 351 -3.76 36.30 -6.46
C THR A 351 -2.66 36.12 -5.41
N VAL A 352 -2.83 35.13 -4.56
CA VAL A 352 -1.81 34.72 -3.60
C VAL A 352 -1.58 33.20 -3.73
N THR A 353 -0.31 32.80 -3.73
CA THR A 353 0.11 31.39 -3.68
C THR A 353 0.68 31.12 -2.32
N PHE A 354 0.26 30.02 -1.68
CA PHE A 354 0.70 29.67 -0.34
C PHE A 354 0.77 28.16 -0.14
N THR A 355 1.61 27.74 0.81
CA THR A 355 1.77 26.34 1.23
C THR A 355 1.38 26.24 2.70
N PRO A 356 0.24 25.63 3.04
CA PRO A 356 -0.19 25.51 4.43
C PRO A 356 0.70 24.55 5.21
N GLU A 357 1.00 24.89 6.47
CA GLU A 357 1.70 24.01 7.41
C GLU A 357 0.75 23.07 8.17
N ALA A 358 -0.55 23.39 8.17
CA ALA A 358 -1.62 22.61 8.81
C ALA A 358 -2.88 22.60 7.92
N ALA A 359 -3.76 21.62 8.17
CA ALA A 359 -5.02 21.49 7.43
C ALA A 359 -5.96 22.69 7.60
N GLU A 360 -5.79 23.50 8.64
CA GLU A 360 -6.52 24.74 8.93
C GLU A 360 -5.56 25.91 9.14
N GLY A 361 -6.00 27.10 8.75
CA GLY A 361 -5.20 28.31 8.89
C GLY A 361 -5.85 29.52 8.23
N ALA A 362 -5.06 30.54 7.97
CA ALA A 362 -5.51 31.75 7.29
C ALA A 362 -4.44 32.36 6.40
N VAL A 363 -4.88 33.05 5.36
CA VAL A 363 -4.05 33.80 4.43
C VAL A 363 -4.75 35.10 4.05
N ASP A 364 -4.02 36.22 3.98
CA ASP A 364 -4.54 37.51 3.54
C ASP A 364 -4.32 37.71 2.05
N VAL A 365 -5.38 38.14 1.35
CA VAL A 365 -5.28 38.59 -0.06
C VAL A 365 -5.51 40.10 -0.10
N THR A 366 -4.60 40.84 -0.74
CA THR A 366 -4.68 42.28 -0.84
C THR A 366 -5.01 42.69 -2.25
N CYS A 367 -6.16 43.33 -2.44
CA CYS A 367 -6.59 43.97 -3.66
C CYS A 367 -6.26 45.46 -3.60
N GLU A 368 -5.36 45.93 -4.48
CA GLU A 368 -5.05 47.35 -4.65
C GLU A 368 -5.89 47.95 -5.77
N LEU A 369 -6.41 49.15 -5.57
CA LEU A 369 -7.30 49.79 -6.53
C LEU A 369 -7.22 51.32 -6.51
N ASN A 370 -7.51 51.97 -7.66
CA ASN A 370 -7.79 53.38 -7.74
C ASN A 370 -9.28 53.64 -7.48
N ALA A 371 -9.65 53.91 -6.22
CA ALA A 371 -11.03 54.09 -5.80
C ALA A 371 -11.55 55.53 -6.01
N SER A 372 -10.79 56.46 -6.68
CA SER A 372 -11.11 57.87 -6.74
C SER A 372 -12.46 58.21 -7.38
N LYS A 373 -13.04 57.31 -8.18
CA LYS A 373 -14.37 57.43 -8.80
C LYS A 373 -15.42 56.48 -8.21
N ALA A 374 -15.09 55.73 -7.15
CA ALA A 374 -15.92 54.69 -6.63
C ALA A 374 -16.74 55.07 -5.38
N ALA A 375 -16.74 56.34 -4.97
CA ALA A 375 -17.49 56.78 -3.79
C ALA A 375 -18.98 56.40 -3.87
N GLY A 376 -19.50 55.77 -2.84
CA GLY A 376 -20.88 55.31 -2.76
C GLY A 376 -21.06 53.85 -3.20
N LYS A 377 -20.06 53.23 -3.79
CA LYS A 377 -20.12 51.81 -4.19
C LYS A 377 -19.89 50.87 -3.01
N LYS A 378 -20.54 49.71 -3.07
CA LYS A 378 -20.26 48.55 -2.25
C LYS A 378 -19.52 47.51 -3.10
N LEU A 379 -18.41 47.03 -2.60
CA LEU A 379 -17.61 46.01 -3.26
C LEU A 379 -17.58 44.74 -2.38
N VAL A 380 -17.79 43.59 -2.99
CA VAL A 380 -17.71 42.30 -2.31
C VAL A 380 -16.56 41.47 -2.87
N ALA A 381 -15.80 40.83 -2.03
CA ALA A 381 -14.72 39.95 -2.42
C ALA A 381 -15.25 38.53 -2.73
N PHE A 382 -14.92 38.00 -3.90
CA PHE A 382 -15.20 36.63 -4.30
C PHE A 382 -13.89 35.85 -4.37
N GLU A 383 -13.78 34.76 -3.61
CA GLU A 383 -12.59 33.95 -3.56
C GLU A 383 -12.78 32.62 -4.27
N THR A 384 -11.72 32.20 -4.94
CA THR A 384 -11.58 30.88 -5.54
C THR A 384 -10.26 30.27 -5.11
N LEU A 385 -10.32 29.16 -4.39
CA LEU A 385 -9.17 28.35 -4.01
C LEU A 385 -8.97 27.26 -5.04
N SER A 386 -7.76 27.13 -5.56
CA SER A 386 -7.40 26.12 -6.57
C SER A 386 -6.11 25.40 -6.23
N TYR A 387 -6.01 24.18 -6.74
CA TYR A 387 -4.80 23.37 -6.76
C TYR A 387 -4.52 22.95 -8.20
N ASP A 388 -3.30 23.17 -8.68
CA ASP A 388 -2.89 22.89 -10.08
C ASP A 388 -3.87 23.43 -11.14
N GLY A 389 -4.47 24.60 -10.86
CA GLY A 389 -5.41 25.29 -11.74
C GLY A 389 -6.86 24.75 -11.69
N GLU A 390 -7.16 23.74 -10.88
CA GLU A 390 -8.50 23.23 -10.65
C GLU A 390 -9.12 23.81 -9.37
N GLU A 391 -10.35 24.34 -9.46
CA GLU A 391 -11.07 24.88 -8.30
C GLU A 391 -11.44 23.77 -7.34
N ILE A 392 -11.05 23.91 -6.05
CA ILE A 392 -11.35 22.96 -4.98
C ILE A 392 -12.25 23.52 -3.89
N ALA A 393 -12.33 24.84 -3.76
CA ALA A 393 -13.29 25.53 -2.90
C ALA A 393 -13.49 26.97 -3.39
N SER A 394 -14.63 27.57 -3.09
CA SER A 394 -14.88 28.97 -3.37
C SER A 394 -15.88 29.58 -2.38
N HIS A 395 -15.81 30.91 -2.23
CA HIS A 395 -16.78 31.71 -1.52
C HIS A 395 -17.22 32.87 -2.42
N LYS A 396 -18.43 32.77 -2.99
CA LYS A 396 -18.95 33.67 -4.04
C LYS A 396 -20.40 34.05 -3.73
N ASP A 397 -20.61 34.78 -2.63
CA ASP A 397 -21.92 35.30 -2.23
C ASP A 397 -21.95 36.82 -2.35
N ILE A 398 -22.74 37.35 -3.30
CA ILE A 398 -22.85 38.77 -3.58
C ILE A 398 -23.51 39.57 -2.44
N GLU A 399 -24.25 38.87 -1.58
CA GLU A 399 -24.98 39.47 -0.46
C GLU A 399 -24.25 39.35 0.88
N ASP A 400 -23.08 38.70 0.91
CA ASP A 400 -22.30 38.50 2.13
C ASP A 400 -21.74 39.81 2.68
N GLU A 401 -22.25 40.24 3.85
CA GLU A 401 -21.80 41.48 4.53
C GLU A 401 -20.36 41.35 5.06
N ASP A 402 -19.92 40.14 5.42
CA ASP A 402 -18.54 39.92 5.89
C ASP A 402 -17.51 40.04 4.77
N GLN A 403 -17.92 39.84 3.52
CA GLN A 403 -17.09 40.03 2.35
C GLN A 403 -17.24 41.46 1.72
N THR A 404 -18.17 42.27 2.23
CA THR A 404 -18.51 43.56 1.62
C THR A 404 -17.83 44.72 2.32
N VAL A 405 -17.26 45.64 1.53
CA VAL A 405 -16.75 46.95 1.96
C VAL A 405 -17.50 48.06 1.26
N GLU A 406 -17.60 49.22 1.90
CA GLU A 406 -18.24 50.44 1.35
C GLU A 406 -17.19 51.50 1.04
N ILE A 407 -17.19 52.02 -0.15
CA ILE A 407 -16.29 53.14 -0.57
C ILE A 407 -16.92 54.48 -0.24
N LYS A 408 -16.28 55.28 0.63
CA LYS A 408 -16.75 56.60 1.05
C LYS A 408 -15.78 57.69 0.70
N ASN A 409 -16.31 58.90 0.50
CA ASN A 409 -15.44 60.09 0.41
C ASN A 409 -14.72 60.34 1.75
N ARG A 410 -13.49 60.79 1.72
CA ARG A 410 -12.83 61.25 2.94
C ARG A 410 -13.62 62.42 3.53
N PRO A 411 -13.83 62.41 4.87
CA PRO A 411 -14.40 63.63 5.54
C PRO A 411 -13.53 64.85 5.23
N ARG A 412 -14.13 65.89 4.69
CA ARG A 412 -13.46 67.20 4.58
C ARG A 412 -13.42 67.78 5.98
N TYR A 413 -12.23 67.87 6.57
CA TYR A 413 -12.04 68.70 7.72
C TYR A 413 -12.09 70.16 7.21
N SER A 414 -13.19 70.89 7.46
CA SER A 414 -13.22 72.34 7.35
C SER A 414 -12.36 72.88 8.49
N HIS A 415 -11.18 73.36 8.21
CA HIS A 415 -10.55 74.34 9.13
C HIS A 415 -11.44 75.56 9.15
N GLU A 416 -12.35 75.66 10.08
CA GLU A 416 -12.86 76.98 10.47
C GLU A 416 -11.68 77.66 11.15
N GLU A 417 -11.08 78.66 10.48
CA GLU A 417 -10.20 79.64 11.13
C GLU A 417 -10.94 80.24 12.35
N PRO A 418 -10.30 80.31 13.55
CA PRO A 418 -10.91 80.94 14.67
C PRO A 418 -11.23 82.39 14.31
N LYS A 419 -12.52 82.76 14.30
CA LYS A 419 -12.97 84.12 14.17
C LYS A 419 -12.26 85.00 15.19
N ASP A 420 -11.58 86.04 14.76
CA ASP A 420 -10.93 87.05 15.59
C ASP A 420 -11.86 87.46 16.77
N ASN A 421 -11.41 87.29 17.98
CA ASN A 421 -12.02 87.92 19.14
C ASN A 421 -11.70 89.39 19.18
N PRO A 422 -12.68 90.23 19.39
CA PRO A 422 -12.42 91.67 19.51
C PRO A 422 -11.59 91.96 20.77
N THR A 423 -10.51 92.68 20.55
CA THR A 423 -9.65 93.23 21.63
C THR A 423 -10.42 94.18 22.53
N THR A 424 -10.53 93.82 23.77
CA THR A 424 -10.75 94.78 24.85
C THR A 424 -9.51 94.78 25.74
N GLY A 425 -8.83 95.94 25.76
CA GLY A 425 -7.71 96.15 26.62
C GLY A 425 -8.12 96.20 28.09
N ASP A 426 -7.29 95.70 28.95
CA ASP A 426 -6.94 96.32 30.22
C ASP A 426 -5.62 95.75 30.73
N THR A 427 -4.88 96.66 31.34
CA THR A 427 -3.54 96.51 31.89
C THR A 427 -3.58 95.86 33.27
N GLY A 428 -2.65 94.95 33.50
CA GLY A 428 -2.44 94.40 34.86
C GLY A 428 -1.23 93.46 34.95
N ILE A 429 -0.16 94.01 35.45
CA ILE A 429 1.12 93.41 35.72
C ILE A 429 1.05 92.30 36.80
N GLY A 430 1.73 91.20 36.63
CA GLY A 430 2.10 90.31 37.74
C GLY A 430 2.89 89.06 37.29
N PRO A 431 4.14 88.93 37.67
CA PRO A 431 4.99 87.83 37.28
C PRO A 431 4.85 86.69 38.25
N TRP A 432 5.35 85.52 37.88
CA TRP A 432 5.59 84.25 38.52
C TRP A 432 4.73 83.12 37.91
N ALA A 433 5.24 82.02 37.47
CA ALA A 433 6.48 81.24 37.63
C ALA A 433 6.68 80.28 36.46
N VAL A 434 7.89 80.10 36.05
CA VAL A 434 8.39 79.00 35.22
C VAL A 434 8.34 77.70 36.03
N LEU A 435 7.76 76.66 35.48
CA LEU A 435 8.05 75.28 35.94
C LEU A 435 8.13 74.36 34.74
N PHE A 436 9.34 73.93 34.50
CA PHE A 436 9.72 72.79 33.65
C PHE A 436 9.10 71.51 34.17
N ALA A 437 8.49 70.70 33.33
CA ALA A 437 8.30 69.30 33.60
C ALA A 437 8.89 68.49 32.42
N ALA A 438 9.93 67.76 32.79
CA ALA A 438 10.73 66.91 31.91
C ALA A 438 9.96 65.68 31.42
N ALA A 439 10.20 65.32 30.21
CA ALA A 439 9.82 64.04 29.64
C ALA A 439 10.51 62.90 30.38
N VAL A 440 9.72 61.92 30.84
CA VAL A 440 10.23 60.63 31.31
C VAL A 440 9.90 59.57 30.25
N PHE A 441 10.93 59.13 29.58
CA PHE A 441 10.91 57.87 28.85
C PHE A 441 10.83 56.69 29.83
N VAL A 442 9.84 55.85 29.72
CA VAL A 442 9.83 54.55 30.36
C VAL A 442 9.87 53.48 29.27
N THR A 443 11.03 52.90 29.16
CA THR A 443 11.25 51.66 28.44
C THR A 443 10.71 50.52 29.30
N SER A 444 9.67 49.83 28.81
CA SER A 444 9.19 48.59 29.44
C SER A 444 9.88 47.38 28.82
N GLY A 445 10.62 46.73 29.67
CA GLY A 445 11.39 45.52 29.32
C GLY A 445 10.53 44.29 29.13
N PHE A 446 11.10 43.45 28.33
CA PHE A 446 10.73 42.04 28.10
C PHE A 446 10.56 41.27 29.41
N LEU A 447 9.47 40.57 29.55
CA LEU A 447 9.33 39.49 30.51
C LEU A 447 9.21 38.16 29.75
N MET A 448 10.35 37.45 29.64
CA MET A 448 10.41 36.05 29.33
C MET A 448 9.89 35.23 30.50
N PHE A 449 8.82 34.47 30.29
CA PHE A 449 8.45 33.38 31.18
C PHE A 449 9.06 32.08 30.68
N SER A 450 10.15 31.65 31.31
CA SER A 450 10.69 30.30 31.15
C SER A 450 9.92 29.32 32.04
N TYR A 451 9.23 28.38 31.45
CA TYR A 451 8.58 27.29 32.16
C TYR A 451 9.59 26.15 32.36
N ARG A 452 10.04 25.95 33.57
CA ARG A 452 10.90 24.82 34.00
C ARG A 452 10.06 23.56 34.12
N ARG A 453 10.35 22.54 33.29
CA ARG A 453 9.95 21.14 33.51
C ARG A 453 10.63 20.62 34.79
N ARG A 454 9.86 20.16 35.77
CA ARG A 454 10.33 19.24 36.81
C ARG A 454 10.13 17.80 36.33
N LYS A 455 11.24 17.08 36.18
CA LYS A 455 11.26 15.61 36.25
C LYS A 455 10.82 15.17 37.63
N LYS A 456 9.97 14.17 37.72
CA LYS A 456 9.90 13.28 38.87
C LYS A 456 10.15 11.85 38.40
N ASP A 457 11.26 11.32 38.77
CA ASP A 457 11.54 9.90 38.85
C ASP A 457 10.78 9.30 40.03
N THR A 458 10.23 8.14 39.88
CA THR A 458 10.06 7.11 40.93
C THR A 458 9.62 5.82 40.20
N ILE A 459 10.47 4.89 40.05
CA ILE A 459 10.67 3.55 40.59
C ILE A 459 9.36 2.86 41.04
N GLN A 460 8.95 1.89 40.31
CA GLN A 460 8.83 0.46 40.67
C GLN A 460 8.54 -0.37 39.42
#